data_9788640519a0db00e0261a340f600774
#
_entry.id   9788640519a0db00e0261a340f600774
#
_cell.length_a   1.000
_cell.length_b   1.000
_cell.length_c   1.000
_cell.angle_alpha   90.00
_cell.angle_beta   90.00
_cell.angle_gamma   90.00
#
_symmetry.space_group_name_H-M   'P 1'
#
loop_
_entity.id
_entity.type
_entity.pdbx_description
1 polymer ?
#
loop_
_entity_poly.entity_id
_entity_poly.type
_entity_poly.pdbx_seq_one_letter_code
_entity_poly.pdbx_strand_id
1 'polypeptide(L)'
;MSAAVRHGYSFWVVIADLDNFKAVNDTYGHDAGDTVLKEFAEILKRSVRSSDICGRTGGEEFIMIFTHADECNVGIIVARVLRKLREHGFSFGTKTVQVTASFGIAGYQGKGLPEFAKLINQADAALYVAKRGGRNRIEVTPTIQA
;
A
#
# COMPACT_ATOMS: atom_id res chain seq x y z
N MET A 1 -19.92 -5.85 -22.46
CA MET A 1 -20.11 -5.40 -21.07
C MET A 1 -19.15 -6.12 -20.16
N SER A 2 -18.40 -5.41 -19.37
CA SER A 2 -17.47 -6.02 -18.44
C SER A 2 -18.20 -6.75 -17.30
N ALA A 3 -17.51 -7.68 -16.67
CA ALA A 3 -18.04 -8.37 -15.49
C ALA A 3 -18.41 -7.39 -14.37
N ALA A 4 -17.63 -6.34 -14.19
CA ALA A 4 -17.89 -5.30 -13.17
C ALA A 4 -19.21 -4.56 -13.44
N VAL A 5 -19.54 -4.29 -14.70
CA VAL A 5 -20.80 -3.63 -15.06
C VAL A 5 -21.98 -4.58 -14.85
N ARG A 6 -21.82 -5.84 -15.25
CA ARG A 6 -22.87 -6.85 -15.15
C ARG A 6 -23.14 -7.30 -13.71
N HIS A 7 -22.09 -7.54 -12.94
CA HIS A 7 -22.14 -8.12 -11.61
C HIS A 7 -21.81 -7.13 -10.51
N GLY A 8 -21.61 -5.86 -10.87
CA GLY A 8 -21.21 -4.81 -9.97
C GLY A 8 -19.76 -4.41 -10.14
N TYR A 9 -19.29 -3.57 -9.23
CA TYR A 9 -17.93 -3.03 -9.24
C TYR A 9 -17.11 -3.68 -8.14
N SER A 10 -15.83 -3.82 -8.42
CA SER A 10 -14.86 -4.29 -7.45
C SER A 10 -13.76 -3.24 -7.34
N PHE A 11 -13.63 -2.65 -6.17
CA PHE A 11 -12.61 -1.64 -5.87
C PHE A 11 -11.85 -2.03 -4.62
N TRP A 12 -10.55 -1.86 -4.67
CA TRP A 12 -9.67 -2.13 -3.54
C TRP A 12 -8.78 -0.93 -3.31
N VAL A 13 -8.67 -0.52 -2.06
CA VAL A 13 -7.80 0.57 -1.64
C VAL A 13 -6.79 0.00 -0.67
N VAL A 14 -5.53 0.31 -0.92
CA VAL A 14 -4.42 -0.06 -0.05
C VAL A 14 -3.71 1.21 0.37
N ILE A 15 -3.54 1.39 1.66
CA ILE A 15 -2.74 2.49 2.20
C ILE A 15 -1.50 1.89 2.83
N ALA A 16 -0.35 2.40 2.42
CA ALA A 16 0.95 1.95 2.88
C ALA A 16 1.65 3.08 3.61
N ASP A 17 2.37 2.74 4.66
CA ASP A 17 3.14 3.70 5.44
C ASP A 17 4.50 3.07 5.72
N LEU A 18 5.57 3.78 5.36
CA LEU A 18 6.94 3.31 5.61
C LEU A 18 7.21 3.30 7.10
N ASP A 19 7.64 2.15 7.61
CA ASP A 19 7.90 1.97 9.04
C ASP A 19 9.15 2.73 9.47
N ASN A 20 9.05 3.42 10.59
CA ASN A 20 10.17 4.13 11.21
C ASN A 20 10.89 5.10 10.27
N PHE A 21 10.15 5.73 9.36
CA PHE A 21 10.71 6.65 8.37
C PHE A 21 11.42 7.83 9.03
N LYS A 22 10.86 8.35 10.12
CA LYS A 22 11.51 9.43 10.86
C LYS A 22 12.90 9.03 11.35
N ALA A 23 13.04 7.78 11.81
CA ALA A 23 14.34 7.28 12.25
C ALA A 23 15.37 7.24 11.13
N VAL A 24 14.94 6.94 9.89
CA VAL A 24 15.81 6.98 8.72
C VAL A 24 16.31 8.41 8.50
N ASN A 25 15.41 9.38 8.51
CA ASN A 25 15.79 10.80 8.36
C ASN A 25 16.73 11.26 9.48
N ASP A 26 16.39 10.91 10.72
CA ASP A 26 17.18 11.34 11.87
C ASP A 26 18.57 10.71 11.90
N THR A 27 18.70 9.47 11.42
CA THR A 27 19.97 8.73 11.45
C THR A 27 20.83 9.01 10.23
N TYR A 28 20.23 9.09 9.03
CA TYR A 28 20.97 9.15 7.76
C TYR A 28 20.76 10.44 6.99
N GLY A 29 19.88 11.33 7.47
CA GLY A 29 19.60 12.63 6.85
C GLY A 29 18.38 12.59 5.92
N HIS A 30 17.91 13.79 5.56
CA HIS A 30 16.72 13.93 4.70
C HIS A 30 16.95 13.40 3.28
N ASP A 31 18.17 13.46 2.77
CA ASP A 31 18.48 12.89 1.45
C ASP A 31 18.27 11.37 1.44
N ALA A 32 18.60 10.70 2.53
CA ALA A 32 18.34 9.26 2.68
C ALA A 32 16.84 8.98 2.68
N GLY A 33 16.06 9.79 3.40
CA GLY A 33 14.61 9.67 3.40
C GLY A 33 14.02 9.86 2.00
N ASP A 34 14.51 10.85 1.26
CA ASP A 34 14.07 11.10 -0.12
C ASP A 34 14.39 9.89 -1.02
N THR A 35 15.55 9.29 -0.85
CA THR A 35 15.93 8.08 -1.57
C THR A 35 14.97 6.92 -1.27
N VAL A 36 14.63 6.72 0.00
CA VAL A 36 13.68 5.67 0.40
C VAL A 36 12.32 5.92 -0.24
N LEU A 37 11.81 7.15 -0.20
CA LEU A 37 10.52 7.49 -0.80
C LEU A 37 10.52 7.20 -2.31
N LYS A 38 11.56 7.61 -3.00
CA LYS A 38 11.69 7.44 -4.44
C LYS A 38 11.76 5.96 -4.84
N GLU A 39 12.61 5.20 -4.14
CA GLU A 39 12.80 3.79 -4.48
C GLU A 39 11.58 2.95 -4.08
N PHE A 40 10.91 3.30 -3.00
CA PHE A 40 9.66 2.64 -2.66
C PHE A 40 8.57 2.91 -3.71
N ALA A 41 8.47 4.14 -4.20
CA ALA A 41 7.54 4.47 -5.28
C ALA A 41 7.81 3.63 -6.53
N GLU A 42 9.07 3.38 -6.85
CA GLU A 42 9.43 2.53 -7.98
C GLU A 42 9.05 1.06 -7.74
N ILE A 43 9.23 0.56 -6.53
CA ILE A 43 8.79 -0.79 -6.16
C ILE A 43 7.27 -0.92 -6.37
N LEU A 44 6.50 0.06 -5.92
CA LEU A 44 5.05 0.08 -6.13
C LEU A 44 4.70 0.04 -7.61
N LYS A 45 5.28 0.92 -8.41
CA LYS A 45 5.02 1.01 -9.84
C LYS A 45 5.29 -0.29 -10.57
N ARG A 46 6.36 -0.99 -10.22
CA ARG A 46 6.74 -2.25 -10.86
C ARG A 46 5.89 -3.42 -10.40
N SER A 47 5.20 -3.29 -9.28
CA SER A 47 4.43 -4.38 -8.68
C SER A 47 2.97 -4.37 -9.10
N VAL A 48 2.43 -3.22 -9.50
CA VAL A 48 1.03 -3.07 -9.88
C VAL A 48 0.85 -3.22 -11.39
N ARG A 49 -0.41 -3.46 -11.81
CA ARG A 49 -0.76 -3.54 -13.23
C ARG A 49 -0.86 -2.14 -13.81
N SER A 50 -0.79 -2.02 -15.15
CA SER A 50 -0.91 -0.72 -15.82
C SER A 50 -2.25 -0.03 -15.57
N SER A 51 -3.31 -0.80 -15.29
CA SER A 51 -4.65 -0.28 -14.99
C SER A 51 -4.81 0.14 -13.53
N ASP A 52 -3.85 -0.19 -12.67
CA ASP A 52 -3.90 0.15 -11.26
C ASP A 52 -3.32 1.53 -11.04
N ILE A 53 -3.75 2.17 -9.96
CA ILE A 53 -3.26 3.49 -9.60
C ILE A 53 -2.39 3.34 -8.36
N CYS A 54 -1.26 4.02 -8.35
CA CYS A 54 -0.45 4.12 -7.14
C CYS A 54 0.21 5.50 -7.09
N GLY A 55 0.44 5.98 -5.88
CA GLY A 55 1.07 7.28 -5.68
C GLY A 55 1.30 7.58 -4.22
N ARG A 56 2.02 8.64 -3.98
CA ARG A 56 2.29 9.16 -2.65
C ARG A 56 1.20 10.16 -2.28
N THR A 57 0.59 9.98 -1.12
CA THR A 57 -0.45 10.89 -0.63
C THR A 57 0.11 12.01 0.23
N GLY A 58 1.27 11.79 0.82
CA GLY A 58 1.95 12.79 1.62
C GLY A 58 2.88 12.13 2.64
N GLY A 59 3.90 12.83 3.08
CA GLY A 59 4.87 12.29 4.05
C GLY A 59 5.45 10.97 3.56
N GLU A 60 5.32 9.94 4.37
CA GLU A 60 5.75 8.58 4.07
C GLU A 60 4.58 7.65 3.72
N GLU A 61 3.43 8.22 3.37
CA GLU A 61 2.22 7.44 3.05
C GLU A 61 1.98 7.35 1.56
N PHE A 62 1.59 6.15 1.11
CA PHE A 62 1.32 5.83 -0.29
C PHE A 62 -0.04 5.16 -0.40
N ILE A 63 -0.67 5.30 -1.55
CA ILE A 63 -1.94 4.67 -1.84
C ILE A 63 -1.84 3.84 -3.12
N MET A 64 -2.56 2.71 -3.14
CA MET A 64 -2.79 1.91 -4.33
C MET A 64 -4.29 1.71 -4.49
N ILE A 65 -4.78 1.81 -5.73
CA ILE A 65 -6.19 1.58 -6.05
C ILE A 65 -6.27 0.54 -7.15
N PHE A 66 -7.03 -0.52 -6.89
CA PHE A 66 -7.23 -1.63 -7.81
C PHE A 66 -8.68 -1.69 -8.22
N THR A 67 -8.92 -1.88 -9.50
CA THR A 67 -10.27 -2.12 -10.04
C THR A 67 -10.28 -3.49 -10.71
N HIS A 68 -11.45 -4.12 -10.78
CA HIS A 68 -11.60 -5.43 -11.41
C HIS A 68 -10.61 -6.46 -10.84
N ALA A 69 -10.51 -6.49 -9.52
CA ALA A 69 -9.64 -7.40 -8.81
C ALA A 69 -10.38 -7.99 -7.62
N ASP A 70 -9.88 -9.10 -7.10
CA ASP A 70 -10.40 -9.71 -5.88
C ASP A 70 -9.38 -9.60 -4.74
N GLU A 71 -9.81 -9.98 -3.55
CA GLU A 71 -8.95 -9.92 -2.36
C GLU A 71 -7.66 -10.73 -2.55
N CYS A 72 -7.77 -11.90 -3.17
CA CYS A 72 -6.61 -12.77 -3.38
C CYS A 72 -5.56 -12.10 -4.25
N ASN A 73 -5.98 -11.52 -5.38
CA ASN A 73 -5.07 -10.85 -6.32
C ASN A 73 -4.42 -9.62 -5.69
N VAL A 74 -5.20 -8.81 -4.97
CA VAL A 74 -4.69 -7.63 -4.28
C VAL A 74 -3.70 -8.05 -3.20
N GLY A 75 -4.04 -9.07 -2.42
CA GLY A 75 -3.17 -9.61 -1.39
C GLY A 75 -1.83 -10.09 -1.93
N ILE A 76 -1.84 -10.78 -3.08
CA ILE A 76 -0.62 -11.25 -3.74
C ILE A 76 0.27 -10.07 -4.14
N ILE A 77 -0.31 -9.03 -4.72
CA ILE A 77 0.44 -7.84 -5.15
C ILE A 77 1.05 -7.13 -3.93
N VAL A 78 0.27 -6.92 -2.89
CA VAL A 78 0.74 -6.22 -1.69
C VAL A 78 1.81 -7.03 -0.96
N ALA A 79 1.64 -8.35 -0.87
CA ALA A 79 2.65 -9.23 -0.28
C ALA A 79 3.97 -9.17 -1.08
N ARG A 80 3.87 -9.08 -2.40
CA ARG A 80 5.05 -8.93 -3.26
C ARG A 80 5.75 -7.60 -3.01
N VAL A 81 5.00 -6.51 -2.87
CA VAL A 81 5.56 -5.20 -2.54
C VAL A 81 6.34 -5.27 -1.24
N LEU A 82 5.73 -5.82 -0.20
CA LEU A 82 6.39 -5.92 1.11
C LEU A 82 7.64 -6.79 1.05
N ARG A 83 7.59 -7.91 0.33
CA ARG A 83 8.76 -8.78 0.16
C ARG A 83 9.88 -8.07 -0.56
N LYS A 84 9.56 -7.37 -1.67
CA LYS A 84 10.57 -6.62 -2.42
C LYS A 84 11.20 -5.51 -1.58
N LEU A 85 10.39 -4.85 -0.76
CA LEU A 85 10.90 -3.82 0.13
C LEU A 85 11.83 -4.41 1.19
N ARG A 86 11.44 -5.53 1.79
CA ARG A 86 12.28 -6.22 2.79
C ARG A 86 13.63 -6.65 2.22
N GLU A 87 13.64 -7.08 0.96
CA GLU A 87 14.84 -7.57 0.28
C GLU A 87 15.69 -6.44 -0.29
N HIS A 88 15.11 -5.24 -0.40
CA HIS A 88 15.79 -4.11 -1.01
C HIS A 88 16.78 -3.50 -0.03
N GLY A 89 18.04 -3.40 -0.44
CA GLY A 89 19.07 -2.72 0.34
C GLY A 89 19.17 -1.25 -0.09
N PHE A 90 18.85 -0.35 0.82
CA PHE A 90 19.06 1.08 0.58
C PHE A 90 20.49 1.43 0.95
N SER A 91 21.22 2.04 0.02
CA SER A 91 22.63 2.38 0.24
C SER A 91 22.78 3.83 0.69
N PHE A 92 23.33 4.03 1.88
CA PHE A 92 23.62 5.35 2.44
C PHE A 92 25.10 5.40 2.82
N GLY A 93 25.92 5.93 1.92
CA GLY A 93 27.37 5.91 2.10
C GLY A 93 27.90 4.48 2.08
N THR A 94 28.53 4.06 3.16
CA THR A 94 29.06 2.69 3.30
C THR A 94 28.07 1.73 3.93
N LYS A 95 26.87 2.21 4.31
CA LYS A 95 25.87 1.42 5.00
C LYS A 95 24.78 0.96 4.06
N THR A 96 24.30 -0.27 4.26
CA THR A 96 23.13 -0.81 3.61
C THR A 96 22.04 -0.98 4.66
N VAL A 97 20.89 -0.38 4.43
CA VAL A 97 19.78 -0.34 5.39
C VAL A 97 18.56 -0.97 4.75
N GLN A 98 17.83 -1.77 5.53
CA GLN A 98 16.55 -2.33 5.11
C GLN A 98 15.43 -1.57 5.78
N VAL A 99 14.34 -1.37 5.03
CA VAL A 99 13.15 -0.65 5.48
C VAL A 99 11.95 -1.56 5.26
N THR A 100 10.98 -1.45 6.15
CA THR A 100 9.71 -2.17 6.00
C THR A 100 8.57 -1.18 5.90
N ALA A 101 7.38 -1.69 5.62
CA ALA A 101 6.17 -0.88 5.58
C ALA A 101 5.00 -1.64 6.18
N SER A 102 4.02 -0.90 6.63
CA SER A 102 2.74 -1.42 7.11
C SER A 102 1.69 -1.08 6.08
N PHE A 103 0.74 -1.99 5.87
CA PHE A 103 -0.28 -1.86 4.83
C PHE A 103 -1.67 -2.13 5.42
N GLY A 104 -2.63 -1.30 5.02
CA GLY A 104 -4.03 -1.53 5.29
C GLY A 104 -4.79 -1.69 3.99
N ILE A 105 -5.63 -2.71 3.90
CA ILE A 105 -6.40 -3.03 2.70
C ILE A 105 -7.88 -2.98 3.03
N ALA A 106 -8.67 -2.32 2.17
CA ALA A 106 -10.13 -2.32 2.23
C ALA A 106 -10.69 -2.57 0.85
N GLY A 107 -11.75 -3.35 0.77
CA GLY A 107 -12.37 -3.71 -0.49
C GLY A 107 -13.85 -3.43 -0.52
N TYR A 108 -14.37 -3.25 -1.73
CA TYR A 108 -15.77 -3.03 -2.01
C TYR A 108 -16.20 -3.90 -3.19
N GLN A 109 -17.34 -4.55 -3.04
CA GLN A 109 -18.03 -5.22 -4.14
C GLN A 109 -19.49 -4.81 -4.10
N GLY A 110 -20.01 -4.28 -5.19
CA GLY A 110 -21.39 -3.83 -5.25
C GLY A 110 -21.80 -3.38 -6.63
N LYS A 111 -23.07 -3.08 -6.79
CA LYS A 111 -23.64 -2.70 -8.09
C LYS A 111 -23.43 -1.24 -8.42
N GLY A 112 -23.17 -0.40 -7.44
CA GLY A 112 -22.91 1.00 -7.63
C GLY A 112 -21.48 1.35 -7.32
N LEU A 113 -21.14 2.62 -7.48
CA LEU A 113 -19.85 3.13 -7.09
C LEU A 113 -19.75 3.19 -5.56
N PRO A 114 -18.61 2.87 -4.99
CA PRO A 114 -18.42 2.97 -3.56
C PRO A 114 -18.26 4.41 -3.10
N GLU A 115 -18.49 4.65 -1.82
CA GLU A 115 -18.03 5.88 -1.19
C GLU A 115 -16.53 5.73 -0.91
N PHE A 116 -15.70 6.37 -1.70
CA PHE A 116 -14.25 6.25 -1.56
C PHE A 116 -13.75 6.73 -0.20
N ALA A 117 -14.36 7.77 0.36
CA ALA A 117 -13.99 8.24 1.70
C ALA A 117 -14.15 7.12 2.74
N LYS A 118 -15.19 6.31 2.62
CA LYS A 118 -15.42 5.19 3.53
C LYS A 118 -14.39 4.10 3.33
N LEU A 119 -14.04 3.78 2.08
CA LEU A 119 -12.99 2.80 1.78
C LEU A 119 -11.64 3.26 2.32
N ILE A 120 -11.30 4.52 2.11
CA ILE A 120 -10.05 5.09 2.61
C ILE A 120 -10.01 5.00 4.14
N ASN A 121 -11.10 5.36 4.81
CA ASN A 121 -11.16 5.27 6.27
C ASN A 121 -10.99 3.84 6.77
N GLN A 122 -11.53 2.86 6.06
CA GLN A 122 -11.38 1.46 6.42
C GLN A 122 -9.97 0.94 6.17
N ALA A 123 -9.35 1.36 5.07
CA ALA A 123 -7.96 1.03 4.81
C ALA A 123 -7.04 1.66 5.88
N ASP A 124 -7.33 2.91 6.27
CA ASP A 124 -6.62 3.57 7.37
C ASP A 124 -6.77 2.83 8.69
N ALA A 125 -7.97 2.36 9.00
CA ALA A 125 -8.21 1.58 10.21
C ALA A 125 -7.41 0.28 10.21
N ALA A 126 -7.35 -0.40 9.06
CA ALA A 126 -6.53 -1.62 8.90
C ALA A 126 -5.05 -1.30 9.06
N LEU A 127 -4.59 -0.19 8.47
CA LEU A 127 -3.21 0.27 8.61
C LEU A 127 -2.86 0.52 10.08
N TYR A 128 -3.77 1.15 10.82
CA TYR A 128 -3.58 1.39 12.25
C TYR A 128 -3.40 0.06 13.00
N VAL A 129 -4.20 -0.95 12.68
CA VAL A 129 -4.07 -2.29 13.27
C VAL A 129 -2.70 -2.89 12.94
N ALA A 130 -2.24 -2.73 11.69
CA ALA A 130 -0.91 -3.20 11.29
C ALA A 130 0.19 -2.54 12.11
N LYS A 131 0.12 -1.23 12.30
CA LYS A 131 1.10 -0.50 13.11
C LYS A 131 1.08 -0.92 14.56
N ARG A 132 -0.11 -1.09 15.13
CA ARG A 132 -0.28 -1.53 16.53
C ARG A 132 0.18 -2.96 16.72
N GLY A 133 0.05 -3.79 15.69
CA GLY A 133 0.43 -5.19 15.74
C GLY A 133 1.93 -5.45 15.59
N GLY A 134 2.73 -4.41 15.43
CA GLY A 134 4.19 -4.54 15.34
C GLY A 134 4.79 -4.08 14.02
N ARG A 135 4.02 -3.45 13.13
CA ARG A 135 4.46 -2.96 11.82
C ARG A 135 4.90 -4.11 10.91
N ASN A 136 5.48 -3.81 9.77
CA ASN A 136 6.03 -4.80 8.83
C ASN A 136 5.04 -5.91 8.51
N ARG A 137 3.81 -5.52 8.13
CA ARG A 137 2.72 -6.46 7.90
C ARG A 137 1.58 -5.84 7.12
N ILE A 138 0.65 -6.71 6.75
CA ILE A 138 -0.54 -6.37 5.99
C ILE A 138 -1.75 -6.74 6.84
N GLU A 139 -2.70 -5.80 6.95
CA GLU A 139 -4.00 -6.05 7.58
C GLU A 139 -5.10 -5.74 6.59
N VAL A 140 -6.16 -6.52 6.63
CA VAL A 140 -7.28 -6.40 5.70
C VAL A 140 -8.56 -6.17 6.49
N THR A 141 -9.32 -5.15 6.10
CA THR A 141 -10.67 -4.94 6.63
C THR A 141 -11.65 -5.81 5.83
N PRO A 142 -12.68 -6.39 6.47
CA PRO A 142 -13.69 -7.16 5.73
C PRO A 142 -14.28 -6.34 4.59
N THR A 143 -14.51 -7.02 3.45
CA THR A 143 -15.04 -6.39 2.24
C THR A 143 -16.43 -5.82 2.48
N ILE A 144 -16.65 -4.59 2.02
CA ILE A 144 -17.99 -4.00 2.02
C ILE A 144 -18.74 -4.56 0.82
N GLN A 145 -19.96 -5.00 1.08
CA GLN A 145 -20.86 -5.46 0.03
C GLN A 145 -22.09 -4.56 0.01
N ALA A 146 -22.50 -4.18 -1.17
CA ALA A 146 -23.69 -3.39 -1.36
C ALA A 146 -24.83 -4.26 -1.93
#